data_0b857221d5ea68a25fd51434c794535c
#
_entry.id   0b857221d5ea68a25fd51434c794535c
#
_cell.length_a   1.000
_cell.length_b   1.000
_cell.length_c   1.000
_cell.angle_alpha   90.00
_cell.angle_beta   90.00
_cell.angle_gamma   90.00
#
_symmetry.space_group_name_H-M   'P 1'
#
loop_
_entity.id
_entity.type
_entity.pdbx_description
1 polymer ?
#
loop_
_entity_poly.entity_id
_entity_poly.type
_entity_poly.pdbx_seq_one_letter_code
_entity_poly.pdbx_strand_id
1 'polypeptide(L)'
;MKAQTAKDATTPRGQFRFLSASDWKDYELLDCGEGRKLERFGDYTFNRPDAQALWPPQSPVDTWRADGEFTGGDDEERGAWRFGGNPPPESWPVTWNGLTMETRCASFRHMGLFPEHSVHWRWAAEKIRNAGRPTRVLNLFGYTGAMSLACAQAGAEVVHLDASPKSIGYGRDNQELSNLNDRTIRWICDDALKFLRREERRGRVHRLRHDVPSL
;
A
#
# COMPACT_ATOMS: atom_id res chain seq x y z
N MET A 1 17.21 22.63 -56.02
CA MET A 1 17.57 22.04 -54.73
C MET A 1 16.78 22.76 -53.65
N LYS A 2 15.73 22.12 -53.11
CA LYS A 2 14.93 22.63 -51.98
C LYS A 2 15.39 21.94 -50.73
N ALA A 3 15.90 22.72 -49.78
CA ALA A 3 16.30 22.24 -48.46
C ALA A 3 15.06 21.84 -47.67
N GLN A 4 15.04 20.62 -47.20
CA GLN A 4 14.01 20.04 -46.36
C GLN A 4 14.39 20.33 -44.92
N THR A 5 13.69 21.29 -44.29
CA THR A 5 13.84 21.60 -42.87
C THR A 5 13.29 20.44 -42.05
N ALA A 6 14.18 19.78 -41.33
CA ALA A 6 13.82 18.80 -40.32
C ALA A 6 13.04 19.51 -39.20
N LYS A 7 11.78 19.11 -38.99
CA LYS A 7 11.00 19.48 -37.79
C LYS A 7 11.60 18.79 -36.59
N ASP A 8 12.19 19.55 -35.71
CA ASP A 8 12.53 19.09 -34.36
C ASP A 8 11.26 18.58 -33.63
N ALA A 9 11.17 17.28 -33.55
CA ALA A 9 10.21 16.64 -32.66
C ALA A 9 10.75 16.77 -31.23
N THR A 10 10.37 17.82 -30.53
CA THR A 10 10.58 17.95 -29.09
C THR A 10 9.79 16.86 -28.39
N THR A 11 10.44 15.75 -28.04
CA THR A 11 9.94 14.77 -27.10
C THR A 11 9.61 15.48 -25.81
N PRO A 12 8.38 15.42 -25.27
CA PRO A 12 8.06 16.04 -23.99
C PRO A 12 9.02 15.46 -22.94
N ARG A 13 9.85 16.27 -22.33
CA ARG A 13 10.65 15.88 -21.17
C ARG A 13 9.67 15.54 -20.07
N GLY A 14 9.56 14.24 -19.71
CA GLY A 14 8.73 13.80 -18.61
C GLY A 14 9.09 14.57 -17.36
N GLN A 15 8.11 15.24 -16.76
CA GLN A 15 8.30 15.88 -15.45
C GLN A 15 8.25 14.79 -14.38
N PHE A 16 9.36 14.60 -13.67
CA PHE A 16 9.35 13.77 -12.47
C PHE A 16 8.50 14.43 -11.39
N ARG A 17 7.54 13.71 -10.84
CA ARG A 17 6.73 14.16 -9.72
C ARG A 17 7.06 13.33 -8.50
N PHE A 18 7.57 13.98 -7.47
CA PHE A 18 7.75 13.36 -6.17
C PHE A 18 6.42 13.37 -5.42
N LEU A 19 6.02 12.21 -4.91
CA LEU A 19 4.85 12.04 -4.06
C LEU A 19 5.30 11.58 -2.68
N SER A 20 4.69 12.13 -1.64
CA SER A 20 5.00 11.80 -0.26
C SER A 20 3.74 11.34 0.48
N ALA A 21 3.88 10.35 1.33
CA ALA A 21 2.84 9.84 2.23
C ALA A 21 2.81 10.61 3.56
N SER A 22 2.96 11.93 3.52
CA SER A 22 3.10 12.81 4.69
C SER A 22 1.80 13.20 5.38
N ASP A 23 0.65 12.74 4.91
CA ASP A 23 -0.69 13.12 5.41
C ASP A 23 -1.28 12.13 6.42
N TRP A 24 -0.47 11.25 6.96
CA TRP A 24 -0.86 10.34 8.02
C TRP A 24 -0.84 11.02 9.38
N LYS A 25 -1.87 10.76 10.20
CA LYS A 25 -1.86 11.11 11.61
C LYS A 25 -1.18 10.04 12.44
N ASP A 26 -1.47 8.79 12.13
CA ASP A 26 -1.06 7.63 12.93
C ASP A 26 0.14 6.87 12.33
N TYR A 27 0.77 7.41 11.30
CA TYR A 27 2.00 6.87 10.73
C TYR A 27 3.01 7.97 10.45
N GLU A 28 4.29 7.68 10.70
CA GLU A 28 5.39 8.57 10.37
C GLU A 28 6.67 7.76 10.13
N LEU A 29 7.39 8.09 9.07
CA LEU A 29 8.78 7.67 8.88
C LEU A 29 9.66 8.65 9.64
N LEU A 30 10.19 8.22 10.78
CA LEU A 30 10.97 9.07 11.69
C LEU A 30 12.41 9.26 11.20
N ASP A 31 13.04 8.17 10.73
CA ASP A 31 14.39 8.16 10.16
C ASP A 31 14.59 6.94 9.27
N CYS A 32 15.53 6.97 8.34
CA CYS A 32 15.93 5.80 7.56
C CYS A 32 17.35 5.94 7.02
N GLY A 33 18.04 4.81 6.90
CA GLY A 33 19.40 4.73 6.40
C GLY A 33 20.08 3.43 6.86
N GLU A 34 21.23 3.15 6.29
CA GLU A 34 22.05 1.96 6.63
C GLU A 34 21.26 0.64 6.59
N GLY A 35 20.36 0.51 5.60
CA GLY A 35 19.54 -0.68 5.41
C GLY A 35 18.39 -0.83 6.42
N ARG A 36 18.02 0.24 7.13
CA ARG A 36 16.98 0.22 8.17
C ARG A 36 16.08 1.45 8.11
N LYS A 37 14.92 1.35 8.77
CA LYS A 37 13.98 2.45 8.96
C LYS A 37 13.38 2.43 10.34
N LEU A 38 13.22 3.62 10.91
CA LEU A 38 12.51 3.88 12.15
C LEU A 38 11.16 4.49 11.81
N GLU A 39 10.09 3.81 12.17
CA GLU A 39 8.72 4.20 11.83
C GLU A 39 7.83 4.20 13.07
N ARG A 40 6.83 5.08 13.09
CA ARG A 40 5.76 5.08 14.08
C ARG A 40 4.46 4.58 13.45
N PHE A 41 3.78 3.66 14.13
CA PHE A 41 2.43 3.17 13.82
C PHE A 41 1.54 3.32 15.04
N GLY A 42 0.63 4.29 15.03
CA GLY A 42 -0.13 4.68 16.20
C GLY A 42 0.80 5.21 17.30
N ASP A 43 0.75 4.60 18.47
CA ASP A 43 1.55 4.97 19.63
C ASP A 43 2.90 4.24 19.71
N TYR A 44 3.20 3.33 18.77
CA TYR A 44 4.38 2.46 18.83
C TYR A 44 5.38 2.77 17.73
N THR A 45 6.66 2.68 18.06
CA THR A 45 7.79 2.87 17.16
C THR A 45 8.51 1.56 16.86
N PHE A 46 8.96 1.40 15.61
CA PHE A 46 9.58 0.17 15.14
C PHE A 46 10.81 0.44 14.32
N ASN A 47 11.89 -0.31 14.62
CA ASN A 47 13.11 -0.36 13.84
C ASN A 47 13.08 -1.64 12.98
N ARG A 48 13.01 -1.48 11.65
CA ARG A 48 12.86 -2.59 10.70
C ARG A 48 13.90 -2.53 9.58
N PRO A 49 14.30 -3.67 8.98
CA PRO A 49 15.11 -3.67 7.78
C PRO A 49 14.42 -3.00 6.60
N ASP A 50 15.20 -2.22 5.85
CA ASP A 50 14.82 -1.67 4.55
C ASP A 50 16.05 -1.63 3.64
N ALA A 51 16.22 -2.67 2.82
CA ALA A 51 17.40 -2.83 1.96
C ALA A 51 17.58 -1.69 0.93
N GLN A 52 16.57 -0.86 0.71
CA GLN A 52 16.65 0.27 -0.21
C GLN A 52 17.20 1.55 0.45
N ALA A 53 17.22 1.63 1.78
CA ALA A 53 17.73 2.77 2.53
C ALA A 53 19.26 2.75 2.61
N LEU A 54 19.95 3.00 1.50
CA LEU A 54 21.41 2.89 1.37
C LEU A 54 22.18 4.13 1.82
N TRP A 55 21.51 5.22 2.14
CA TRP A 55 22.08 6.49 2.59
C TRP A 55 22.34 6.49 4.10
N PRO A 56 23.15 7.42 4.61
CA PRO A 56 23.30 7.61 6.05
C PRO A 56 21.98 8.12 6.67
N PRO A 57 21.55 7.61 7.84
CA PRO A 57 20.41 8.16 8.56
C PRO A 57 20.72 9.54 9.16
N GLN A 58 19.68 10.25 9.59
CA GLN A 58 19.87 11.55 10.28
C GLN A 58 20.53 11.38 11.64
N SER A 59 20.22 10.28 12.34
CA SER A 59 20.82 9.92 13.62
C SER A 59 21.40 8.50 13.55
N PRO A 60 22.54 8.21 14.19
CA PRO A 60 23.10 6.85 14.18
C PRO A 60 22.06 5.80 14.60
N VAL A 61 21.99 4.68 13.88
CA VAL A 61 20.97 3.63 14.09
C VAL A 61 20.97 3.07 15.52
N ASP A 62 22.11 3.00 16.16
CA ASP A 62 22.29 2.54 17.55
C ASP A 62 21.69 3.51 18.59
N THR A 63 21.44 4.76 18.20
CA THR A 63 20.78 5.76 19.06
C THR A 63 19.27 5.74 18.96
N TRP A 64 18.71 5.04 17.99
CA TRP A 64 17.26 4.99 17.80
C TRP A 64 16.57 4.33 19.01
N ARG A 65 15.42 4.86 19.37
CA ARG A 65 14.56 4.29 20.40
C ARG A 65 13.32 3.75 19.72
N ALA A 66 13.10 2.44 19.85
CA ALA A 66 11.97 1.75 19.28
C ALA A 66 11.36 0.82 20.32
N ASP A 67 10.02 0.69 20.30
CA ASP A 67 9.29 -0.28 21.14
C ASP A 67 9.53 -1.71 20.65
N GLY A 68 9.69 -1.87 19.33
CA GLY A 68 10.01 -3.14 18.69
C GLY A 68 11.08 -3.03 17.63
N GLU A 69 11.94 -4.03 17.58
CA GLU A 69 12.95 -4.18 16.55
C GLU A 69 12.81 -5.53 15.86
N PHE A 70 12.79 -5.50 14.51
CA PHE A 70 12.87 -6.74 13.74
C PHE A 70 14.34 -7.10 13.53
N THR A 71 14.75 -8.24 14.09
CA THR A 71 16.09 -8.77 13.98
C THR A 71 16.15 -9.81 12.87
N GLY A 72 16.81 -9.50 11.82
CA GLY A 72 16.96 -10.31 10.62
C GLY A 72 17.38 -9.39 9.49
N GLY A 73 18.20 -9.89 8.58
CA GLY A 73 18.57 -9.18 7.37
C GLY A 73 17.51 -9.34 6.29
N ASP A 74 17.95 -9.43 5.03
CA ASP A 74 17.07 -9.63 3.87
C ASP A 74 16.37 -11.01 3.85
N ASP A 75 16.82 -11.97 4.67
CA ASP A 75 16.18 -13.27 4.87
C ASP A 75 14.97 -13.11 5.80
N GLU A 76 13.82 -12.79 5.23
CA GLU A 76 12.57 -12.58 5.94
C GLU A 76 12.14 -13.80 6.77
N GLU A 77 12.57 -15.01 6.38
CA GLU A 77 12.17 -16.27 7.04
C GLU A 77 12.89 -16.50 8.38
N ARG A 78 13.99 -15.79 8.64
CA ARG A 78 14.82 -15.98 9.86
C ARG A 78 14.77 -14.83 10.84
N GLY A 79 13.95 -13.82 10.59
CA GLY A 79 13.80 -12.68 11.47
C GLY A 79 12.82 -12.92 12.62
N ALA A 80 13.03 -12.18 13.71
CA ALA A 80 12.13 -12.17 14.86
C ALA A 80 11.99 -10.75 15.42
N TRP A 81 10.82 -10.47 16.01
CA TRP A 81 10.60 -9.26 16.76
C TRP A 81 11.24 -9.34 18.14
N ARG A 82 11.94 -8.29 18.52
CA ARG A 82 12.45 -8.05 19.89
C ARG A 82 11.81 -6.78 20.43
N PHE A 83 11.41 -6.79 21.68
CA PHE A 83 10.78 -5.66 22.36
C PHE A 83 11.64 -5.23 23.52
N GLY A 84 11.89 -3.92 23.64
CA GLY A 84 12.73 -3.34 24.69
C GLY A 84 12.02 -3.18 26.03
N GLY A 85 10.73 -3.46 26.10
CA GLY A 85 9.85 -3.36 27.26
C GLY A 85 8.61 -4.24 27.08
N ASN A 86 7.44 -3.73 27.49
CA ASN A 86 6.18 -4.41 27.21
C ASN A 86 5.93 -4.44 25.70
N PRO A 87 5.67 -5.61 25.11
CA PRO A 87 5.33 -5.68 23.72
C PRO A 87 4.02 -4.93 23.44
N PRO A 88 3.84 -4.37 22.22
CA PRO A 88 2.55 -3.85 21.83
C PRO A 88 1.49 -4.96 21.85
N PRO A 89 0.19 -4.63 21.85
CA PRO A 89 -0.87 -5.62 21.72
C PRO A 89 -0.71 -6.44 20.43
N GLU A 90 -1.41 -7.57 20.34
CA GLU A 90 -1.35 -8.45 19.14
C GLU A 90 -1.73 -7.68 17.86
N SER A 91 -2.68 -6.75 17.95
CA SER A 91 -3.00 -5.79 16.91
C SER A 91 -3.49 -4.47 17.53
N TRP A 92 -3.36 -3.38 16.77
CA TRP A 92 -3.85 -2.06 17.16
C TRP A 92 -4.27 -1.27 15.92
N PRO A 93 -5.26 -0.36 16.06
CA PRO A 93 -5.75 0.41 14.93
C PRO A 93 -4.81 1.55 14.55
N VAL A 94 -4.77 1.84 13.25
CA VAL A 94 -4.26 3.09 12.69
C VAL A 94 -5.30 3.67 11.73
N THR A 95 -5.34 4.99 11.63
CA THR A 95 -6.32 5.69 10.82
C THR A 95 -5.68 6.41 9.63
N TRP A 96 -6.35 6.40 8.49
CA TRP A 96 -6.00 7.19 7.34
C TRP A 96 -7.26 7.63 6.60
N ASN A 97 -7.45 8.94 6.47
CA ASN A 97 -8.56 9.54 5.70
C ASN A 97 -9.95 8.96 6.01
N GLY A 98 -10.22 8.71 7.30
CA GLY A 98 -11.47 8.13 7.78
C GLY A 98 -11.58 6.60 7.67
N LEU A 99 -10.56 5.92 7.19
CA LEU A 99 -10.42 4.47 7.27
C LEU A 99 -9.70 4.09 8.55
N THR A 100 -10.13 3.01 9.18
CA THR A 100 -9.46 2.38 10.33
C THR A 100 -8.95 1.01 9.91
N MET A 101 -7.67 0.75 10.11
CA MET A 101 -7.01 -0.48 9.71
C MET A 101 -6.16 -1.01 10.85
N GLU A 102 -6.13 -2.32 11.02
CA GLU A 102 -5.27 -2.95 12.01
C GLU A 102 -3.83 -3.08 11.53
N THR A 103 -2.91 -2.74 12.43
CA THR A 103 -1.49 -3.06 12.33
C THR A 103 -1.11 -4.10 13.37
N ARG A 104 -0.02 -4.82 13.13
CA ARG A 104 0.49 -5.88 14.01
C ARG A 104 1.93 -6.22 13.68
N CYS A 105 2.67 -6.70 14.66
CA CYS A 105 3.97 -7.30 14.42
C CYS A 105 3.78 -8.70 13.83
N ALA A 106 3.72 -8.80 12.49
CA ALA A 106 3.57 -10.09 11.82
C ALA A 106 4.83 -10.95 11.93
N SER A 107 4.72 -12.25 11.64
CA SER A 107 5.85 -13.19 11.66
C SER A 107 7.02 -12.79 10.76
N PHE A 108 6.73 -12.01 9.74
CA PHE A 108 7.70 -11.33 8.89
C PHE A 108 7.82 -9.87 9.33
N ARG A 109 8.78 -9.12 8.77
CA ARG A 109 8.99 -7.70 9.06
C ARG A 109 7.80 -6.78 8.73
N HIS A 110 6.69 -7.30 8.17
CA HIS A 110 5.53 -6.53 7.76
C HIS A 110 4.62 -6.16 8.94
N MET A 111 4.04 -4.96 8.87
CA MET A 111 3.15 -4.42 9.89
C MET A 111 1.65 -4.59 9.56
N GLY A 112 1.33 -5.38 8.54
CA GLY A 112 -0.05 -5.51 8.04
C GLY A 112 -0.50 -4.39 7.10
N LEU A 113 0.34 -3.39 6.88
CA LEU A 113 0.04 -2.18 6.12
C LEU A 113 1.29 -1.66 5.42
N PHE A 114 1.13 -1.00 4.28
CA PHE A 114 2.17 -0.31 3.52
C PHE A 114 1.80 1.17 3.38
N PRO A 115 2.15 2.02 4.36
CA PRO A 115 1.72 3.42 4.41
C PRO A 115 2.18 4.25 3.21
N GLU A 116 3.32 3.91 2.62
CA GLU A 116 3.86 4.54 1.42
C GLU A 116 2.92 4.45 0.21
N HIS A 117 2.03 3.46 0.18
CA HIS A 117 1.03 3.31 -0.86
C HIS A 117 -0.17 4.25 -0.72
N SER A 118 -0.29 5.03 0.36
CA SER A 118 -1.40 5.97 0.56
C SER A 118 -1.51 7.02 -0.55
N VAL A 119 -0.41 7.37 -1.19
CA VAL A 119 -0.41 8.25 -2.37
C VAL A 119 -1.22 7.66 -3.53
N HIS A 120 -1.14 6.34 -3.73
CA HIS A 120 -1.91 5.62 -4.74
C HIS A 120 -3.39 5.49 -4.33
N TRP A 121 -3.66 5.26 -3.02
CA TRP A 121 -5.03 5.17 -2.51
C TRP A 121 -5.77 6.50 -2.71
N ARG A 122 -5.10 7.62 -2.41
CA ARG A 122 -5.64 8.96 -2.65
C ARG A 122 -5.91 9.21 -4.12
N TRP A 123 -4.92 8.93 -4.98
CA TRP A 123 -5.05 9.07 -6.42
C TRP A 123 -6.25 8.27 -6.97
N ALA A 124 -6.39 7.01 -6.59
CA ALA A 124 -7.50 6.17 -7.02
C ALA A 124 -8.86 6.70 -6.52
N ALA A 125 -8.94 7.09 -5.26
CA ALA A 125 -10.14 7.66 -4.67
C ALA A 125 -10.57 8.96 -5.38
N GLU A 126 -9.63 9.83 -5.73
CA GLU A 126 -9.89 11.05 -6.52
C GLU A 126 -10.42 10.71 -7.93
N LYS A 127 -9.79 9.76 -8.62
CA LYS A 127 -10.25 9.31 -9.93
C LYS A 127 -11.67 8.74 -9.90
N ILE A 128 -12.00 7.97 -8.86
CA ILE A 128 -13.35 7.41 -8.67
C ILE A 128 -14.37 8.52 -8.44
N ARG A 129 -14.10 9.46 -7.50
CA ARG A 129 -15.02 10.57 -7.20
C ARG A 129 -15.27 11.46 -8.43
N ASN A 130 -14.25 11.66 -9.26
CA ASN A 130 -14.33 12.53 -10.44
C ASN A 130 -14.78 11.80 -11.71
N ALA A 131 -15.10 10.50 -11.65
CA ALA A 131 -15.46 9.72 -12.84
C ALA A 131 -16.82 10.11 -13.45
N GLY A 132 -17.73 10.71 -12.67
CA GLY A 132 -19.09 11.08 -13.11
C GLY A 132 -19.98 9.90 -13.49
N ARG A 133 -19.57 8.66 -13.18
CA ARG A 133 -20.28 7.40 -13.49
C ARG A 133 -19.94 6.32 -12.47
N PRO A 134 -20.79 5.28 -12.33
CA PRO A 134 -20.45 4.11 -11.51
C PRO A 134 -19.11 3.51 -11.92
N THR A 135 -18.24 3.27 -10.95
CA THR A 135 -16.87 2.79 -11.17
C THR A 135 -16.71 1.40 -10.57
N ARG A 136 -16.06 0.52 -11.32
CA ARG A 136 -15.65 -0.81 -10.86
C ARG A 136 -14.14 -0.87 -10.80
N VAL A 137 -13.61 -1.40 -9.71
CA VAL A 137 -12.18 -1.54 -9.45
C VAL A 137 -11.85 -3.01 -9.24
N LEU A 138 -10.82 -3.49 -9.93
CA LEU A 138 -10.17 -4.77 -9.66
C LEU A 138 -8.83 -4.49 -8.99
N ASN A 139 -8.69 -4.85 -7.72
CA ASN A 139 -7.46 -4.76 -6.96
C ASN A 139 -6.82 -6.15 -6.86
N LEU A 140 -5.72 -6.36 -7.57
CA LEU A 140 -4.91 -7.58 -7.54
C LEU A 140 -3.81 -7.44 -6.50
N PHE A 141 -3.45 -8.55 -5.84
CA PHE A 141 -2.46 -8.54 -4.76
C PHE A 141 -2.84 -7.55 -3.65
N GLY A 142 -4.13 -7.58 -3.30
CA GLY A 142 -4.74 -6.53 -2.49
C GLY A 142 -4.36 -6.53 -1.02
N TYR A 143 -3.65 -7.59 -0.54
CA TYR A 143 -3.16 -7.77 0.82
C TYR A 143 -4.30 -7.56 1.85
N THR A 144 -4.10 -6.72 2.86
CA THR A 144 -5.08 -6.42 3.93
C THR A 144 -6.12 -5.37 3.54
N GLY A 145 -6.20 -5.00 2.27
CA GLY A 145 -7.34 -4.30 1.68
C GLY A 145 -7.31 -2.78 1.67
N ALA A 146 -6.26 -2.11 2.14
CA ALA A 146 -6.24 -0.65 2.26
C ALA A 146 -6.66 0.10 0.96
N MET A 147 -6.11 -0.29 -0.20
CA MET A 147 -6.51 0.26 -1.50
C MET A 147 -7.98 -0.02 -1.82
N SER A 148 -8.46 -1.24 -1.53
CA SER A 148 -9.85 -1.63 -1.77
C SER A 148 -10.82 -0.83 -0.93
N LEU A 149 -10.49 -0.59 0.34
CA LEU A 149 -11.27 0.23 1.26
C LEU A 149 -11.33 1.69 0.79
N ALA A 150 -10.19 2.26 0.38
CA ALA A 150 -10.14 3.62 -0.15
C ALA A 150 -10.99 3.78 -1.43
N CYS A 151 -10.97 2.80 -2.33
CA CYS A 151 -11.81 2.78 -3.52
C CYS A 151 -13.30 2.64 -3.19
N ALA A 152 -13.65 1.76 -2.26
CA ALA A 152 -15.04 1.54 -1.83
C ALA A 152 -15.61 2.76 -1.09
N GLN A 153 -14.81 3.40 -0.22
CA GLN A 153 -15.16 4.65 0.44
C GLN A 153 -15.41 5.77 -0.58
N ALA A 154 -14.67 5.78 -1.68
CA ALA A 154 -14.86 6.73 -2.78
C ALA A 154 -16.08 6.43 -3.68
N GLY A 155 -16.80 5.31 -3.46
CA GLY A 155 -18.03 4.93 -4.15
C GLY A 155 -17.86 3.90 -5.26
N ALA A 156 -16.75 3.20 -5.37
CA ALA A 156 -16.58 2.12 -6.34
C ALA A 156 -17.15 0.78 -5.85
N GLU A 157 -17.60 -0.05 -6.79
CA GLU A 157 -17.73 -1.50 -6.58
C GLU A 157 -16.33 -2.13 -6.73
N VAL A 158 -15.87 -2.86 -5.72
CA VAL A 158 -14.50 -3.38 -5.70
C VAL A 158 -14.50 -4.91 -5.75
N VAL A 159 -13.64 -5.45 -6.60
CA VAL A 159 -13.21 -6.85 -6.53
C VAL A 159 -11.79 -6.85 -5.96
N HIS A 160 -11.66 -7.36 -4.76
CA HIS A 160 -10.38 -7.54 -4.07
C HIS A 160 -9.91 -8.99 -4.25
N LEU A 161 -8.68 -9.18 -4.68
CA LEU A 161 -8.09 -10.49 -4.89
C LEU A 161 -6.71 -10.58 -4.25
N ASP A 162 -6.52 -11.60 -3.43
CA ASP A 162 -5.23 -11.97 -2.85
C ASP A 162 -5.13 -13.50 -2.73
N ALA A 163 -3.93 -14.04 -2.81
CA ALA A 163 -3.71 -15.48 -2.71
C ALA A 163 -3.71 -15.98 -1.24
N SER A 164 -3.54 -15.08 -0.26
CA SER A 164 -3.47 -15.38 1.16
C SER A 164 -4.85 -15.34 1.81
N PRO A 165 -5.38 -16.49 2.31
CA PRO A 165 -6.64 -16.48 3.08
C PRO A 165 -6.57 -15.57 4.31
N LYS A 166 -5.39 -15.49 4.94
CA LYS A 166 -5.14 -14.66 6.12
C LYS A 166 -5.26 -13.17 5.78
N SER A 167 -4.67 -12.74 4.66
CA SER A 167 -4.79 -11.36 4.17
C SER A 167 -6.23 -10.99 3.85
N ILE A 168 -6.99 -11.90 3.23
CA ILE A 168 -8.43 -11.72 2.95
C ILE A 168 -9.23 -11.57 4.25
N GLY A 169 -8.92 -12.37 5.29
CA GLY A 169 -9.54 -12.24 6.61
C GLY A 169 -9.31 -10.84 7.17
N TYR A 170 -8.06 -10.41 7.27
CA TYR A 170 -7.71 -9.07 7.75
C TYR A 170 -8.33 -7.93 6.93
N GLY A 171 -8.48 -8.13 5.62
CA GLY A 171 -9.18 -7.15 4.78
C GLY A 171 -10.65 -6.97 5.16
N ARG A 172 -11.34 -8.06 5.50
CA ARG A 172 -12.73 -8.02 5.98
C ARG A 172 -12.84 -7.35 7.35
N ASP A 173 -11.93 -7.67 8.27
CA ASP A 173 -11.87 -7.04 9.58
C ASP A 173 -11.65 -5.52 9.43
N ASN A 174 -10.76 -5.10 8.54
CA ASN A 174 -10.52 -3.69 8.23
C ASN A 174 -11.73 -3.01 7.57
N GLN A 175 -12.53 -3.74 6.77
CA GLN A 175 -13.80 -3.22 6.23
C GLN A 175 -14.80 -2.92 7.34
N GLU A 176 -14.93 -3.82 8.30
CA GLU A 176 -15.80 -3.65 9.46
C GLU A 176 -15.32 -2.50 10.36
N LEU A 177 -14.04 -2.46 10.70
CA LEU A 177 -13.44 -1.37 11.49
C LEU A 177 -13.59 0.00 10.83
N SER A 178 -13.58 0.04 9.50
CA SER A 178 -13.80 1.26 8.72
C SER A 178 -15.27 1.63 8.55
N ASN A 179 -16.23 0.87 9.12
CA ASN A 179 -17.68 1.05 8.96
C ASN A 179 -18.12 1.08 7.48
N LEU A 180 -17.52 0.21 6.64
CA LEU A 180 -17.82 0.11 5.21
C LEU A 180 -18.60 -1.15 4.83
N ASN A 181 -19.34 -1.76 5.77
CA ASN A 181 -20.12 -2.98 5.52
C ASN A 181 -21.27 -2.78 4.53
N ASP A 182 -21.72 -1.53 4.34
CA ASP A 182 -22.69 -1.13 3.32
C ASP A 182 -22.07 -1.02 1.91
N ARG A 183 -20.73 -1.09 1.79
CA ARG A 183 -20.01 -0.96 0.53
C ARG A 183 -19.76 -2.31 -0.12
N THR A 184 -19.85 -2.35 -1.44
CA THR A 184 -19.65 -3.58 -2.20
C THR A 184 -18.17 -3.86 -2.40
N ILE A 185 -17.60 -4.75 -1.58
CA ILE A 185 -16.26 -5.32 -1.77
C ILE A 185 -16.41 -6.83 -1.89
N ARG A 186 -16.07 -7.37 -3.06
CA ARG A 186 -16.04 -8.81 -3.30
C ARG A 186 -14.64 -9.34 -3.00
N TRP A 187 -14.49 -9.99 -1.86
CA TRP A 187 -13.26 -10.61 -1.40
C TRP A 187 -13.05 -11.99 -2.05
N ILE A 188 -11.95 -12.17 -2.78
CA ILE A 188 -11.63 -13.40 -3.50
C ILE A 188 -10.24 -13.87 -3.09
N CYS A 189 -10.15 -15.11 -2.60
CA CYS A 189 -8.89 -15.80 -2.34
C CYS A 189 -8.56 -16.67 -3.56
N ASP A 190 -7.64 -16.21 -4.42
CA ASP A 190 -7.22 -16.96 -5.63
C ASP A 190 -5.88 -16.40 -6.14
N ASP A 191 -5.21 -17.16 -7.00
CA ASP A 191 -4.07 -16.70 -7.78
C ASP A 191 -4.50 -15.67 -8.83
N ALA A 192 -3.76 -14.56 -8.96
CA ALA A 192 -4.13 -13.46 -9.83
C ALA A 192 -4.18 -13.84 -11.32
N LEU A 193 -3.20 -14.57 -11.81
CA LEU A 193 -3.16 -15.00 -13.21
C LEU A 193 -4.26 -16.01 -13.52
N LYS A 194 -4.50 -16.96 -12.61
CA LYS A 194 -5.56 -17.95 -12.73
C LYS A 194 -6.93 -17.27 -12.74
N PHE A 195 -7.14 -16.27 -11.88
CA PHE A 195 -8.37 -15.48 -11.85
C PHE A 195 -8.58 -14.74 -13.17
N LEU A 196 -7.58 -13.99 -13.65
CA LEU A 196 -7.66 -13.20 -14.90
C LEU A 196 -7.97 -14.08 -16.10
N ARG A 197 -7.26 -15.21 -16.28
CA ARG A 197 -7.52 -16.17 -17.36
C ARG A 197 -8.93 -16.74 -17.32
N ARG A 198 -9.49 -16.91 -16.13
CA ARG A 198 -10.87 -17.39 -15.95
C ARG A 198 -11.90 -16.33 -16.34
N GLU A 199 -11.67 -15.08 -15.93
CA GLU A 199 -12.57 -13.96 -16.27
C GLU A 199 -12.52 -13.62 -17.76
N GLU A 200 -11.35 -13.70 -18.40
CA GLU A 200 -11.19 -13.56 -19.84
C GLU A 200 -12.03 -14.60 -20.62
N ARG A 201 -11.93 -15.89 -20.26
CA ARG A 201 -12.74 -16.96 -20.86
C ARG A 201 -14.25 -16.78 -20.68
N ARG A 202 -14.68 -16.08 -19.63
CA ARG A 202 -16.08 -15.74 -19.36
C ARG A 202 -16.57 -14.50 -20.11
N GLY A 203 -15.72 -13.91 -20.93
CA GLY A 203 -16.02 -12.65 -21.61
C GLY A 203 -16.25 -11.47 -20.66
N ARG A 204 -15.91 -11.65 -19.38
CA ARG A 204 -15.93 -10.59 -18.37
C ARG A 204 -14.62 -9.80 -18.41
N VAL A 205 -14.24 -9.38 -19.62
CA VAL A 205 -13.09 -8.51 -19.79
C VAL A 205 -13.38 -7.24 -19.01
N HIS A 206 -12.78 -7.11 -17.85
CA HIS A 206 -12.56 -5.80 -17.27
C HIS A 206 -11.78 -5.06 -18.33
N ARG A 207 -12.42 -4.19 -19.11
CA ARG A 207 -11.73 -3.33 -20.07
C ARG A 207 -10.79 -2.48 -19.24
N LEU A 208 -9.57 -2.98 -19.06
CA LEU A 208 -8.42 -2.15 -18.79
C LEU A 208 -8.27 -1.30 -20.06
N ARG A 209 -9.05 -0.23 -20.17
CA ARG A 209 -8.70 0.83 -21.09
C ARG A 209 -7.39 1.38 -20.54
N HIS A 210 -6.35 1.24 -21.34
CA HIS A 210 -5.10 1.95 -21.22
C HIS A 210 -5.34 3.46 -21.42
N ASP A 211 -6.17 4.04 -20.57
CA ASP A 211 -6.20 5.48 -20.33
C ASP A 211 -5.30 5.76 -19.12
N VAL A 212 -4.12 5.12 -19.11
CA VAL A 212 -2.98 5.66 -18.39
C VAL A 212 -2.50 6.79 -19.27
N PRO A 213 -2.61 8.06 -18.90
CA PRO A 213 -1.89 9.11 -19.57
C PRO A 213 -0.43 8.66 -19.53
N SER A 214 0.20 8.55 -20.67
CA SER A 214 1.65 8.44 -20.74
C SER A 214 2.22 9.55 -19.85
N LEU A 215 2.78 9.16 -18.72
CA LEU A 215 3.54 10.05 -17.83
C LEU A 215 4.73 10.61 -18.57
#